data_ef617f649f435ca651de2adb06d54afd
#
_entry.id   ef617f649f435ca651de2adb06d54afd
#
_cell.length_a   1.000
_cell.length_b   1.000
_cell.length_c   1.000
_cell.angle_alpha   90.00
_cell.angle_beta   90.00
_cell.angle_gamma   90.00
#
_symmetry.space_group_name_H-M   'P 1'
#
loop_
_entity.id
_entity.type
_entity.pdbx_description
1 polymer ?
#
loop_
_entity_poly.entity_id
_entity_poly.type
_entity_poly.pdbx_seq_one_letter_code
_entity_poly.pdbx_strand_id
1 'polypeptide(L)'
;MQQTQRRILFLILLAASFAWILFSVDKSGTSTAGKIPAPKTGFLAPDFALKTLEGETIKLSDLRGHPVLVNLWATWCPPCRAEMQTLETVYNDYKDQGFTVLAVNMTSEDDPQAVLPFVTERGLTYPILLDNKGEIAKAYQMKSLPSSFFINRDGTINEVVIGGPMAEALLRTRIEEMLK
;
A
#
# COMPACT_ATOMS: atom_id res chain seq x y z
N MET A 1 55.61 13.42 -36.23
CA MET A 1 54.79 12.19 -36.33
C MET A 1 54.27 11.68 -34.97
N GLN A 2 55.03 11.65 -33.92
CA GLN A 2 54.58 11.12 -32.60
C GLN A 2 53.42 11.89 -31.92
N GLN A 3 53.34 13.20 -32.06
CA GLN A 3 52.34 14.02 -31.39
C GLN A 3 50.95 13.85 -32.00
N THR A 4 50.87 13.67 -33.31
CA THR A 4 49.60 13.43 -34.01
C THR A 4 49.04 12.05 -33.70
N GLN A 5 49.90 11.02 -33.63
CA GLN A 5 49.50 9.67 -33.26
C GLN A 5 48.98 9.59 -31.81
N ARG A 6 49.59 10.31 -30.86
CA ARG A 6 49.10 10.42 -29.49
C ARG A 6 47.71 11.07 -29.39
N ARG A 7 47.50 12.13 -30.17
CA ARG A 7 46.18 12.79 -30.22
C ARG A 7 45.07 11.88 -30.80
N ILE A 8 45.42 11.14 -31.86
CA ILE A 8 44.47 10.19 -32.45
C ILE A 8 44.14 9.07 -31.45
N LEU A 9 45.14 8.50 -30.78
CA LEU A 9 44.93 7.45 -29.76
C LEU A 9 44.04 7.95 -28.62
N PHE A 10 44.28 9.19 -28.18
CA PHE A 10 43.48 9.80 -27.09
C PHE A 10 42.03 10.01 -27.49
N LEU A 11 41.77 10.45 -28.71
CA LEU A 11 40.41 10.60 -29.25
C LEU A 11 39.69 9.27 -29.40
N ILE A 12 40.41 8.21 -29.85
CA ILE A 12 39.85 6.84 -29.92
C ILE A 12 39.47 6.33 -28.53
N LEU A 13 40.33 6.52 -27.55
CA LEU A 13 40.04 6.09 -26.17
C LEU A 13 38.86 6.85 -25.55
N LEU A 14 38.75 8.17 -25.82
CA LEU A 14 37.59 8.96 -25.40
C LEU A 14 36.29 8.51 -26.08
N ALA A 15 36.35 8.24 -27.37
CA ALA A 15 35.20 7.74 -28.11
C ALA A 15 34.77 6.33 -27.62
N ALA A 16 35.74 5.46 -27.36
CA ALA A 16 35.50 4.12 -26.80
C ALA A 16 34.89 4.17 -25.40
N SER A 17 35.42 5.05 -24.52
CA SER A 17 34.87 5.23 -23.18
C SER A 17 33.45 5.84 -23.21
N PHE A 18 33.19 6.77 -24.09
CA PHE A 18 31.89 7.36 -24.27
C PHE A 18 30.87 6.33 -24.83
N ALA A 19 31.28 5.54 -25.82
CA ALA A 19 30.49 4.44 -26.34
C ALA A 19 30.21 3.39 -25.27
N TRP A 20 31.20 3.06 -24.42
CA TRP A 20 31.04 2.17 -23.28
C TRP A 20 30.04 2.70 -22.25
N ILE A 21 30.10 4.01 -21.93
CA ILE A 21 29.13 4.64 -21.01
C ILE A 21 27.71 4.57 -21.60
N LEU A 22 27.56 4.87 -22.90
CA LEU A 22 26.25 4.80 -23.56
C LEU A 22 25.71 3.37 -23.65
N PHE A 23 26.58 2.38 -23.79
CA PHE A 23 26.21 0.96 -23.81
C PHE A 23 25.95 0.39 -22.42
N SER A 24 26.67 0.89 -21.40
CA SER A 24 26.52 0.49 -19.99
C SER A 24 25.37 1.18 -19.27
N VAL A 25 24.80 2.24 -19.84
CA VAL A 25 23.50 2.76 -19.39
C VAL A 25 22.45 1.77 -19.87
N ASP A 26 22.27 0.73 -19.07
CA ASP A 26 21.22 -0.24 -19.25
C ASP A 26 19.87 0.48 -19.24
N LYS A 27 19.26 0.59 -20.43
CA LYS A 27 17.94 1.19 -20.64
C LYS A 27 16.82 0.31 -20.07
N SER A 28 17.13 -0.91 -19.67
CA SER A 28 16.28 -1.76 -18.90
C SER A 28 16.42 -1.38 -17.41
N GLY A 29 15.93 -0.21 -17.05
CA GLY A 29 15.53 0.06 -15.68
C GLY A 29 14.45 -0.95 -15.31
N THR A 30 14.85 -2.18 -15.01
CA THR A 30 13.98 -3.16 -14.38
C THR A 30 13.70 -2.58 -12.98
N SER A 31 12.64 -1.77 -12.90
CA SER A 31 12.18 -1.24 -11.63
C SER A 31 11.92 -2.43 -10.72
N THR A 32 12.72 -2.60 -9.68
CA THR A 32 12.50 -3.60 -8.63
C THR A 32 11.33 -3.18 -7.72
N ALA A 33 10.75 -2.00 -7.96
CA ALA A 33 9.68 -1.44 -7.16
C ALA A 33 8.55 -2.45 -6.94
N GLY A 34 8.00 -3.08 -7.96
CA GLY A 34 6.95 -4.07 -7.80
C GLY A 34 7.37 -5.45 -7.25
N LYS A 35 8.66 -5.69 -6.98
CA LYS A 35 9.20 -6.99 -6.54
C LYS A 35 9.63 -7.01 -5.08
N ILE A 36 9.91 -5.86 -4.50
CA ILE A 36 10.38 -5.73 -3.11
C ILE A 36 9.23 -5.22 -2.26
N PRO A 37 8.87 -5.91 -1.15
CA PRO A 37 7.85 -5.41 -0.23
C PRO A 37 8.32 -4.14 0.48
N ALA A 38 7.55 -3.07 0.37
CA ALA A 38 7.74 -1.84 1.11
C ALA A 38 6.41 -1.05 1.20
N PRO A 39 6.12 -0.35 2.30
CA PRO A 39 4.88 0.41 2.46
C PRO A 39 4.94 1.76 1.71
N LYS A 40 5.22 1.69 0.39
CA LYS A 40 5.40 2.86 -0.49
C LYS A 40 4.75 2.62 -1.84
N THR A 41 4.26 3.69 -2.45
CA THR A 41 3.71 3.67 -3.81
C THR A 41 4.68 3.03 -4.81
N GLY A 42 4.17 2.14 -5.64
CA GLY A 42 4.92 1.40 -6.66
C GLY A 42 5.62 0.13 -6.17
N PHE A 43 5.63 -0.16 -4.85
CA PHE A 43 6.21 -1.37 -4.26
C PHE A 43 5.12 -2.39 -3.94
N LEU A 44 5.49 -3.66 -3.80
CA LEU A 44 4.58 -4.65 -3.24
C LEU A 44 4.21 -4.26 -1.81
N ALA A 45 2.92 -4.35 -1.48
CA ALA A 45 2.49 -4.21 -0.10
C ALA A 45 3.13 -5.29 0.78
N PRO A 46 3.65 -4.97 1.98
CA PRO A 46 4.07 -5.97 2.94
C PRO A 46 2.94 -6.97 3.20
N ASP A 47 3.20 -8.26 2.97
CA ASP A 47 2.20 -9.31 3.17
C ASP A 47 1.98 -9.56 4.65
N PHE A 48 0.76 -9.97 5.00
CA PHE A 48 0.40 -10.33 6.36
C PHE A 48 -0.75 -11.34 6.38
N ALA A 49 -0.89 -12.02 7.51
CA ALA A 49 -2.04 -12.83 7.84
C ALA A 49 -2.51 -12.47 9.26
N LEU A 50 -3.74 -11.98 9.37
CA LEU A 50 -4.33 -11.57 10.64
C LEU A 50 -5.69 -12.23 10.85
N LYS A 51 -6.08 -12.36 12.11
CA LYS A 51 -7.42 -12.82 12.48
C LYS A 51 -8.42 -11.68 12.43
N THR A 52 -9.62 -11.99 11.95
CA THR A 52 -10.80 -11.13 12.06
C THR A 52 -11.40 -11.20 13.47
N LEU A 53 -12.41 -10.36 13.71
CA LEU A 53 -13.21 -10.42 14.96
C LEU A 53 -13.92 -11.77 15.13
N GLU A 54 -14.29 -12.42 14.02
CA GLU A 54 -14.95 -13.72 13.99
C GLU A 54 -13.97 -14.91 14.16
N GLY A 55 -12.65 -14.61 14.17
CA GLY A 55 -11.58 -15.59 14.36
C GLY A 55 -11.06 -16.21 13.07
N GLU A 56 -11.60 -15.86 11.91
CA GLU A 56 -11.09 -16.25 10.60
C GLU A 56 -9.74 -15.59 10.33
N THR A 57 -8.89 -16.24 9.55
CA THR A 57 -7.61 -15.67 9.12
C THR A 57 -7.71 -15.17 7.70
N ILE A 58 -7.42 -13.88 7.49
CA ILE A 58 -7.30 -13.28 6.16
C ILE A 58 -5.84 -12.99 5.90
N LYS A 59 -5.36 -13.42 4.75
CA LYS A 59 -4.02 -13.13 4.26
C LYS A 59 -4.11 -12.17 3.07
N LEU A 60 -3.34 -11.07 3.11
CA LEU A 60 -3.39 -10.05 2.07
C LEU A 60 -3.05 -10.61 0.67
N SER A 61 -2.06 -11.50 0.58
CA SER A 61 -1.67 -12.09 -0.71
C SER A 61 -2.72 -13.00 -1.33
N ASP A 62 -3.69 -13.51 -0.56
CA ASP A 62 -4.78 -14.34 -1.07
C ASP A 62 -5.83 -13.50 -1.82
N LEU A 63 -5.79 -12.17 -1.66
CA LEU A 63 -6.65 -11.21 -2.35
C LEU A 63 -6.05 -10.69 -3.66
N ARG A 64 -4.99 -11.31 -4.18
CA ARG A 64 -4.45 -10.97 -5.51
C ARG A 64 -5.53 -11.12 -6.59
N GLY A 65 -5.54 -10.21 -7.54
CA GLY A 65 -6.61 -10.12 -8.54
C GLY A 65 -7.74 -9.15 -8.16
N HIS A 66 -7.77 -8.73 -6.89
CA HIS A 66 -8.75 -7.79 -6.35
C HIS A 66 -8.08 -6.52 -5.84
N PRO A 67 -8.65 -5.32 -6.06
CA PRO A 67 -8.19 -4.10 -5.40
C PRO A 67 -8.55 -4.11 -3.92
N VAL A 68 -7.60 -3.72 -3.09
CA VAL A 68 -7.73 -3.74 -1.62
C VAL A 68 -7.39 -2.39 -1.03
N LEU A 69 -8.18 -1.92 -0.08
CA LEU A 69 -7.81 -0.82 0.82
C LEU A 69 -7.41 -1.39 2.18
N VAL A 70 -6.14 -1.30 2.56
CA VAL A 70 -5.70 -1.55 3.93
C VAL A 70 -5.75 -0.23 4.69
N ASN A 71 -6.60 -0.18 5.73
CA ASN A 71 -6.79 1.01 6.58
C ASN A 71 -6.38 0.68 8.01
N LEU A 72 -5.36 1.36 8.52
CA LEU A 72 -4.88 1.23 9.89
C LEU A 72 -5.63 2.21 10.79
N TRP A 73 -6.23 1.72 11.88
CA TRP A 73 -7.13 2.51 12.72
C TRP A 73 -7.16 2.07 14.19
N ALA A 74 -7.76 2.89 15.04
CA ALA A 74 -8.05 2.55 16.44
C ALA A 74 -9.39 3.15 16.88
N THR A 75 -10.02 2.56 17.91
CA THR A 75 -11.32 3.02 18.46
C THR A 75 -11.23 4.41 19.08
N TRP A 76 -10.11 4.74 19.67
CA TRP A 76 -9.85 6.03 20.32
C TRP A 76 -9.43 7.15 19.36
N CYS A 77 -9.21 6.85 18.07
CA CYS A 77 -8.73 7.80 17.06
C CYS A 77 -9.89 8.62 16.45
N PRO A 78 -10.04 9.93 16.75
CA PRO A 78 -11.20 10.70 16.27
C PRO A 78 -11.32 10.78 14.72
N PRO A 79 -10.24 11.06 13.95
CA PRO A 79 -10.35 11.08 12.49
C PRO A 79 -10.64 9.69 11.90
N CYS A 80 -10.15 8.59 12.51
CA CYS A 80 -10.52 7.23 12.11
C CYS A 80 -12.03 7.00 12.24
N ARG A 81 -12.58 7.34 13.41
CA ARG A 81 -14.02 7.23 13.70
C ARG A 81 -14.88 8.00 12.69
N ALA A 82 -14.40 9.16 12.26
CA ALA A 82 -15.11 10.02 11.32
C ALA A 82 -15.18 9.44 9.89
N GLU A 83 -14.17 8.65 9.47
CA GLU A 83 -14.15 8.10 8.10
C GLU A 83 -14.82 6.72 7.97
N MET A 84 -15.00 5.99 9.09
CA MET A 84 -15.50 4.60 9.06
C MET A 84 -16.83 4.42 8.34
N GLN A 85 -17.77 5.37 8.55
CA GLN A 85 -19.07 5.30 7.89
C GLN A 85 -18.97 5.55 6.37
N THR A 86 -18.07 6.42 5.97
CA THR A 86 -17.76 6.67 4.56
C THR A 86 -17.13 5.43 3.92
N LEU A 87 -16.20 4.76 4.63
CA LEU A 87 -15.61 3.49 4.18
C LEU A 87 -16.69 2.42 4.02
N GLU A 88 -17.65 2.33 4.95
CA GLU A 88 -18.75 1.37 4.88
C GLU A 88 -19.65 1.61 3.65
N THR A 89 -20.01 2.87 3.41
CA THR A 89 -20.81 3.24 2.24
C THR A 89 -20.11 2.84 0.95
N VAL A 90 -18.84 3.22 0.81
CA VAL A 90 -18.06 2.94 -0.40
C VAL A 90 -17.77 1.44 -0.54
N TYR A 91 -17.47 0.73 0.54
CA TYR A 91 -17.32 -0.73 0.51
C TYR A 91 -18.58 -1.42 -0.04
N ASN A 92 -19.76 -1.07 0.45
CA ASN A 92 -21.02 -1.65 -0.01
C ASN A 92 -21.30 -1.39 -1.49
N ASP A 93 -20.89 -0.23 -2.01
CA ASP A 93 -21.10 0.13 -3.43
C ASP A 93 -20.15 -0.64 -4.38
N TYR A 94 -18.97 -1.05 -3.92
CA TYR A 94 -17.94 -1.65 -4.80
C TYR A 94 -17.57 -3.10 -4.47
N LYS A 95 -18.02 -3.69 -3.35
CA LYS A 95 -17.66 -5.07 -2.95
C LYS A 95 -18.05 -6.11 -4.01
N ASP A 96 -19.19 -5.95 -4.66
CA ASP A 96 -19.67 -6.86 -5.71
C ASP A 96 -18.86 -6.73 -7.01
N GLN A 97 -18.05 -5.67 -7.13
CA GLN A 97 -17.08 -5.48 -8.22
C GLN A 97 -15.68 -6.02 -7.85
N GLY A 98 -15.56 -6.65 -6.68
CA GLY A 98 -14.34 -7.29 -6.19
C GLY A 98 -13.43 -6.38 -5.35
N PHE A 99 -13.86 -5.15 -5.02
CA PHE A 99 -13.14 -4.31 -4.06
C PHE A 99 -13.36 -4.77 -2.64
N THR A 100 -12.31 -4.72 -1.81
CA THR A 100 -12.44 -4.98 -0.38
C THR A 100 -11.68 -3.97 0.48
N VAL A 101 -12.17 -3.78 1.71
CA VAL A 101 -11.50 -3.02 2.76
C VAL A 101 -11.00 -4.01 3.81
N LEU A 102 -9.73 -3.93 4.16
CA LEU A 102 -9.15 -4.60 5.32
C LEU A 102 -8.85 -3.53 6.38
N ALA A 103 -9.78 -3.35 7.32
CA ALA A 103 -9.61 -2.40 8.41
C ALA A 103 -8.82 -3.06 9.55
N VAL A 104 -7.52 -2.78 9.59
CA VAL A 104 -6.60 -3.33 10.59
C VAL A 104 -6.61 -2.47 11.84
N ASN A 105 -7.23 -2.98 12.89
CA ASN A 105 -7.21 -2.34 14.20
C ASN A 105 -5.84 -2.51 14.85
N MET A 106 -5.27 -1.41 15.33
CA MET A 106 -4.01 -1.40 16.09
C MET A 106 -4.23 -1.93 17.50
N THR A 107 -4.63 -3.19 17.62
CA THR A 107 -5.10 -3.82 18.88
C THR A 107 -4.03 -3.86 19.96
N SER A 108 -2.76 -3.82 19.59
CA SER A 108 -1.64 -3.69 20.55
C SER A 108 -1.61 -2.34 21.28
N GLU A 109 -2.30 -1.32 20.73
CA GLU A 109 -2.38 0.05 21.25
C GLU A 109 -3.83 0.50 21.53
N ASP A 110 -4.80 -0.42 21.35
CA ASP A 110 -6.23 -0.19 21.54
C ASP A 110 -6.78 -1.10 22.65
N ASP A 111 -7.99 -0.83 23.13
CA ASP A 111 -8.70 -1.76 24.00
C ASP A 111 -9.37 -2.87 23.15
N PRO A 112 -8.91 -4.12 23.22
CA PRO A 112 -9.50 -5.21 22.46
C PRO A 112 -11.01 -5.42 22.73
N GLN A 113 -11.47 -5.07 23.94
CA GLN A 113 -12.88 -5.21 24.33
C GLN A 113 -13.76 -4.11 23.75
N ALA A 114 -13.16 -2.97 23.35
CA ALA A 114 -13.89 -1.86 22.74
C ALA A 114 -14.11 -2.06 21.22
N VAL A 115 -13.33 -2.91 20.55
CA VAL A 115 -13.35 -3.05 19.09
C VAL A 115 -14.69 -3.60 18.58
N LEU A 116 -15.13 -4.75 19.11
CA LEU A 116 -16.39 -5.37 18.68
C LEU A 116 -17.62 -4.49 18.93
N PRO A 117 -17.82 -3.91 20.14
CA PRO A 117 -18.92 -2.96 20.35
C PRO A 117 -18.89 -1.77 19.39
N PHE A 118 -17.72 -1.21 19.15
CA PHE A 118 -17.54 -0.10 18.20
C PHE A 118 -18.00 -0.45 16.78
N VAL A 119 -17.57 -1.60 16.27
CA VAL A 119 -17.90 -2.11 14.92
C VAL A 119 -19.41 -2.37 14.80
N THR A 120 -19.98 -3.04 15.82
CA THR A 120 -21.41 -3.38 15.86
C THR A 120 -22.30 -2.15 15.92
N GLU A 121 -21.97 -1.18 16.77
CA GLU A 121 -22.73 0.07 16.93
C GLU A 121 -22.82 0.85 15.60
N ARG A 122 -21.76 0.76 14.77
CA ARG A 122 -21.69 1.47 13.49
C ARG A 122 -22.16 0.66 12.28
N GLY A 123 -22.51 -0.61 12.50
CA GLY A 123 -22.95 -1.49 11.43
C GLY A 123 -21.89 -1.69 10.33
N LEU A 124 -20.60 -1.74 10.71
CA LEU A 124 -19.52 -1.96 9.77
C LEU A 124 -19.50 -3.42 9.32
N THR A 125 -19.48 -3.65 8.00
CA THR A 125 -19.59 -5.00 7.41
C THR A 125 -18.32 -5.46 6.68
N TYR A 126 -17.39 -4.56 6.44
CA TYR A 126 -16.09 -4.92 5.88
C TYR A 126 -15.20 -5.64 6.92
N PRO A 127 -14.25 -6.48 6.49
CA PRO A 127 -13.36 -7.21 7.40
C PRO A 127 -12.58 -6.32 8.36
N ILE A 128 -12.72 -6.61 9.65
CA ILE A 128 -11.95 -5.99 10.74
C ILE A 128 -10.90 -6.98 11.22
N LEU A 129 -9.63 -6.61 11.09
CA LEU A 129 -8.50 -7.45 11.46
C LEU A 129 -7.80 -6.91 12.70
N LEU A 130 -7.21 -7.79 13.50
CA LEU A 130 -6.64 -7.45 14.80
C LEU A 130 -5.11 -7.56 14.79
N ASP A 131 -4.40 -6.44 14.85
CA ASP A 131 -2.93 -6.40 15.02
C ASP A 131 -2.54 -6.43 16.51
N ASN A 132 -2.75 -7.60 17.14
CA ASN A 132 -2.50 -7.79 18.56
C ASN A 132 -1.03 -7.60 18.99
N LYS A 133 -0.10 -7.69 18.04
CA LYS A 133 1.34 -7.64 18.30
C LYS A 133 2.03 -6.38 17.77
N GLY A 134 1.31 -5.50 17.06
CA GLY A 134 1.88 -4.32 16.41
C GLY A 134 2.81 -4.68 15.23
N GLU A 135 2.69 -5.89 14.68
CA GLU A 135 3.53 -6.35 13.58
C GLU A 135 3.20 -5.59 12.28
N ILE A 136 1.92 -5.29 12.06
CA ILE A 136 1.49 -4.55 10.87
C ILE A 136 1.81 -3.07 11.00
N ALA A 137 1.61 -2.47 12.18
CA ALA A 137 2.05 -1.11 12.45
C ALA A 137 3.54 -0.91 12.10
N LYS A 138 4.37 -1.87 12.46
CA LYS A 138 5.81 -1.87 12.16
C LYS A 138 6.10 -2.12 10.68
N ALA A 139 5.50 -3.14 10.06
CA ALA A 139 5.73 -3.50 8.66
C ALA A 139 5.29 -2.38 7.70
N TYR A 140 4.19 -1.71 8.03
CA TYR A 140 3.66 -0.58 7.27
C TYR A 140 4.25 0.78 7.69
N GLN A 141 5.25 0.76 8.60
CA GLN A 141 5.94 1.96 9.09
C GLN A 141 4.94 3.06 9.52
N MET A 142 3.88 2.66 10.20
CA MET A 142 2.81 3.56 10.66
C MET A 142 3.41 4.72 11.49
N LYS A 143 3.02 5.94 11.15
CA LYS A 143 3.46 7.17 11.84
C LYS A 143 2.30 7.88 12.52
N SER A 144 1.10 7.70 12.01
CA SER A 144 -0.11 8.31 12.53
C SER A 144 -1.34 7.51 12.08
N LEU A 145 -2.47 7.73 12.75
CA LEU A 145 -3.76 7.14 12.42
C LEU A 145 -4.75 8.23 11.95
N PRO A 146 -5.61 7.91 10.98
CA PRO A 146 -5.57 6.70 10.17
C PRO A 146 -4.42 6.71 9.15
N SER A 147 -4.02 5.54 8.67
CA SER A 147 -3.12 5.39 7.53
C SER A 147 -3.73 4.40 6.54
N SER A 148 -3.87 4.81 5.30
CA SER A 148 -4.59 4.06 4.26
C SER A 148 -3.69 3.75 3.08
N PHE A 149 -3.69 2.47 2.68
CA PHE A 149 -2.88 1.95 1.58
C PHE A 149 -3.80 1.37 0.52
N PHE A 150 -3.87 2.02 -0.64
CA PHE A 150 -4.60 1.53 -1.79
C PHE A 150 -3.72 0.53 -2.55
N ILE A 151 -4.17 -0.71 -2.68
CA ILE A 151 -3.40 -1.83 -3.22
C ILE A 151 -4.07 -2.31 -4.50
N ASN A 152 -3.31 -2.29 -5.59
CA ASN A 152 -3.73 -2.77 -6.90
C ASN A 152 -3.92 -4.30 -6.91
N ARG A 153 -4.56 -4.82 -7.96
CA ARG A 153 -4.81 -6.25 -8.19
C ARG A 153 -3.54 -7.09 -8.20
N ASP A 154 -2.41 -6.55 -8.67
CA ASP A 154 -1.09 -7.21 -8.64
C ASP A 154 -0.41 -7.15 -7.27
N GLY A 155 -1.01 -6.43 -6.30
CA GLY A 155 -0.52 -6.24 -4.95
C GLY A 155 0.48 -5.13 -4.76
N THR A 156 0.72 -4.32 -5.76
CA THR A 156 1.50 -3.10 -5.61
C THR A 156 0.67 -2.01 -4.94
N ILE A 157 1.31 -1.19 -4.13
CA ILE A 157 0.65 -0.02 -3.53
C ILE A 157 0.50 1.06 -4.61
N ASN A 158 -0.74 1.42 -4.91
CA ASN A 158 -1.08 2.52 -5.80
C ASN A 158 -0.84 3.88 -5.14
N GLU A 159 -1.35 4.03 -3.92
CA GLU A 159 -1.26 5.28 -3.16
C GLU A 159 -1.23 5.00 -1.66
N VAL A 160 -0.61 5.92 -0.92
CA VAL A 160 -0.62 5.95 0.55
C VAL A 160 -1.19 7.28 1.00
N VAL A 161 -2.22 7.25 1.84
CA VAL A 161 -2.82 8.43 2.47
C VAL A 161 -2.58 8.35 3.98
N ILE A 162 -1.91 9.36 4.52
CA ILE A 162 -1.60 9.47 5.94
C ILE A 162 -2.47 10.56 6.56
N GLY A 163 -3.21 10.20 7.59
CA GLY A 163 -4.21 11.07 8.22
C GLY A 163 -5.58 10.96 7.56
N GLY A 164 -6.57 11.58 8.20
CA GLY A 164 -7.96 11.54 7.74
C GLY A 164 -8.80 12.63 8.40
N PRO A 165 -10.12 12.60 8.24
CA PRO A 165 -10.86 11.62 7.42
C PRO A 165 -10.70 11.86 5.92
N MET A 166 -10.71 10.78 5.12
CA MET A 166 -10.73 10.88 3.66
C MET A 166 -12.13 11.29 3.17
N ALA A 167 -12.17 12.19 2.20
CA ALA A 167 -13.42 12.55 1.55
C ALA A 167 -13.93 11.38 0.69
N GLU A 168 -15.25 11.15 0.69
CA GLU A 168 -15.88 10.07 -0.09
C GLU A 168 -15.53 10.15 -1.59
N ALA A 169 -15.53 11.36 -2.17
CA ALA A 169 -15.19 11.56 -3.57
C ALA A 169 -13.75 11.08 -3.89
N LEU A 170 -12.80 11.28 -2.96
CA LEU A 170 -11.44 10.78 -3.12
C LEU A 170 -11.41 9.25 -3.12
N LEU A 171 -12.09 8.63 -2.15
CA LEU A 171 -12.19 7.17 -2.05
C LEU A 171 -12.76 6.58 -3.33
N ARG A 172 -13.89 7.09 -3.82
CA ARG A 172 -14.54 6.63 -5.04
C ARG A 172 -13.62 6.73 -6.26
N THR A 173 -12.99 7.88 -6.46
CA THR A 173 -12.07 8.10 -7.58
C THR A 173 -10.93 7.08 -7.58
N ARG A 174 -10.31 6.82 -6.41
CA ARG A 174 -9.20 5.87 -6.30
C ARG A 174 -9.62 4.44 -6.55
N ILE A 175 -10.77 4.04 -6.02
CA ILE A 175 -11.31 2.69 -6.21
C ILE A 175 -11.67 2.46 -7.67
N GLU A 176 -12.34 3.42 -8.32
CA GLU A 176 -12.70 3.33 -9.73
C GLU A 176 -11.46 3.24 -10.66
N GLU A 177 -10.37 3.93 -10.30
CA GLU A 177 -9.09 3.81 -11.00
C GLU A 177 -8.50 2.40 -10.86
N MET A 178 -8.60 1.78 -9.69
CA MET A 178 -8.06 0.43 -9.40
C MET A 178 -8.95 -0.69 -9.97
N LEU A 179 -10.21 -0.43 -10.25
CA LEU A 179 -11.16 -1.38 -10.83
C LEU A 179 -11.03 -1.51 -12.36
N LYS A 180 -10.45 -0.52 -13.03
CA LYS A 180 -10.18 -0.53 -14.49
C LYS A 180 -9.10 -1.53 -14.85
#